data_ad4e9d8ee02881a4f0defe2805d16c8f
#
_entry.id   ad4e9d8ee02881a4f0defe2805d16c8f
#
_cell.length_a   1.000
_cell.length_b   1.000
_cell.length_c   1.000
_cell.angle_alpha   90.00
_cell.angle_beta   90.00
_cell.angle_gamma   90.00
#
_symmetry.space_group_name_H-M   'P 1'
#
loop_
_entity.id
_entity.type
_entity.pdbx_description
1 polymer ?
#
loop_
_entity_poly.entity_id
_entity_poly.type
_entity_poly.pdbx_seq_one_letter_code
_entity_poly.pdbx_strand_id
1 'polypeptide(L)'
;MSRNISSFVVVLLFLAAAFSGERSYKNARHNIIRDLNNAMSVTIARTHEKTITPDTVALLRENLTIPLLKDSTYISYCLPGDKPKGICSDTMFLDNAEVRSYADVSFASVFGIADKRMPVAFSLLALLWMLGSVLLTKKKQGPALAQLTPMQRQLFDMFLSSTDGELSKEEICNALWPKKPQPDETLYSLIRHLKASLDGCGYEIETRRGVGYRLKKR
;
A
#
# COMPACT_ATOMS: atom_id res chain seq x y z
N MET A 1 -17.55 -11.09 -2.64
CA MET A 1 -16.32 -11.14 -1.83
C MET A 1 -16.51 -10.19 -0.66
N SER A 2 -16.34 -10.62 0.60
CA SER A 2 -16.62 -9.73 1.74
C SER A 2 -15.58 -8.60 1.78
N ARG A 3 -16.00 -7.41 2.20
CA ARG A 3 -15.15 -6.21 2.31
C ARG A 3 -13.89 -6.47 3.16
N ASN A 4 -14.02 -7.32 4.17
CA ASN A 4 -12.92 -7.70 5.07
C ASN A 4 -11.82 -8.51 4.37
N ILE A 5 -12.17 -9.42 3.45
CA ILE A 5 -11.20 -10.22 2.69
C ILE A 5 -10.39 -9.32 1.74
N SER A 6 -11.04 -8.37 1.07
CA SER A 6 -10.35 -7.43 0.18
C SER A 6 -9.34 -6.55 0.92
N SER A 7 -9.71 -6.03 2.10
CA SER A 7 -8.80 -5.25 2.94
C SER A 7 -7.61 -6.08 3.44
N PHE A 8 -7.84 -7.33 3.81
CA PHE A 8 -6.78 -8.24 4.26
C PHE A 8 -5.75 -8.50 3.16
N VAL A 9 -6.21 -8.74 1.92
CA VAL A 9 -5.32 -8.95 0.77
C VAL A 9 -4.45 -7.71 0.50
N VAL A 10 -5.02 -6.50 0.56
CA VAL A 10 -4.26 -5.25 0.38
C VAL A 10 -3.18 -5.09 1.43
N VAL A 11 -3.49 -5.33 2.71
CA VAL A 11 -2.51 -5.25 3.80
C VAL A 11 -1.39 -6.26 3.59
N LEU A 12 -1.72 -7.50 3.20
CA LEU A 12 -0.74 -8.55 2.96
C LEU A 12 0.22 -8.19 1.80
N LEU A 13 -0.29 -7.58 0.73
CA LEU A 13 0.53 -7.11 -0.40
C LEU A 13 1.47 -5.97 0.01
N PHE A 14 1.01 -5.02 0.85
CA PHE A 14 1.88 -3.96 1.36
C PHE A 14 2.96 -4.50 2.30
N LEU A 15 2.64 -5.47 3.14
CA LEU A 15 3.64 -6.16 3.97
C LEU A 15 4.68 -6.90 3.12
N ALA A 16 4.24 -7.57 2.05
CA ALA A 16 5.15 -8.22 1.11
C ALA A 16 6.05 -7.21 0.39
N ALA A 17 5.52 -6.04 0.01
CA ALA A 17 6.29 -4.94 -0.58
C ALA A 17 7.35 -4.42 0.38
N ALA A 18 6.99 -4.17 1.65
CA ALA A 18 7.90 -3.69 2.68
C ALA A 18 9.02 -4.70 2.96
N PHE A 19 8.67 -5.98 3.14
CA PHE A 19 9.65 -7.06 3.35
C PHE A 19 10.59 -7.24 2.17
N SER A 20 10.05 -7.19 0.94
CA SER A 20 10.85 -7.25 -0.29
C SER A 20 11.79 -6.04 -0.41
N GLY A 21 11.35 -4.85 -0.01
CA GLY A 21 12.16 -3.63 0.03
C GLY A 21 13.32 -3.73 1.01
N GLU A 22 13.07 -4.23 2.22
CA GLU A 22 14.12 -4.46 3.23
C GLU A 22 15.17 -5.47 2.74
N ARG A 23 14.70 -6.58 2.15
CA ARG A 23 15.60 -7.59 1.59
C ARG A 23 16.45 -7.01 0.45
N SER A 24 15.86 -6.21 -0.43
CA SER A 24 16.54 -5.56 -1.53
C SER A 24 17.61 -4.58 -1.06
N TYR A 25 17.31 -3.81 0.00
CA TYR A 25 18.27 -2.92 0.66
C TYR A 25 19.45 -3.70 1.27
N LYS A 26 19.17 -4.78 2.00
CA LYS A 26 20.23 -5.65 2.57
C LYS A 26 21.14 -6.24 1.49
N ASN A 27 20.55 -6.67 0.38
CA ASN A 27 21.31 -7.18 -0.76
C ASN A 27 22.19 -6.10 -1.41
N ALA A 28 21.65 -4.88 -1.59
CA ALA A 28 22.42 -3.75 -2.10
C ALA A 28 23.61 -3.42 -1.18
N ARG A 29 23.39 -3.37 0.14
CA ARG A 29 24.46 -3.17 1.13
C ARG A 29 25.52 -4.27 1.04
N HIS A 30 25.12 -5.52 0.90
CA HIS A 30 26.03 -6.67 0.72
C HIS A 30 26.85 -6.56 -0.57
N ASN A 31 26.22 -6.13 -1.65
CA ASN A 31 26.91 -5.91 -2.92
C ASN A 31 27.95 -4.78 -2.82
N ILE A 32 27.65 -3.70 -2.10
CA ILE A 32 28.60 -2.62 -1.82
C ILE A 32 29.81 -3.16 -1.04
N ILE A 33 29.57 -3.92 0.04
CA ILE A 33 30.66 -4.51 0.85
C ILE A 33 31.51 -5.44 0.00
N ARG A 34 30.90 -6.25 -0.87
CA ARG A 34 31.61 -7.14 -1.77
C ARG A 34 32.46 -6.37 -2.78
N ASP A 35 31.92 -5.28 -3.34
CA ASP A 35 32.66 -4.44 -4.27
C ASP A 35 33.86 -3.77 -3.60
N LEU A 36 33.69 -3.25 -2.38
CA LEU A 36 34.77 -2.70 -1.56
C LEU A 36 35.87 -3.75 -1.25
N ASN A 37 35.46 -4.98 -0.89
CA ASN A 37 36.40 -6.07 -0.62
C ASN A 37 37.20 -6.44 -1.89
N ASN A 38 36.54 -6.59 -2.99
CA ASN A 38 37.21 -6.92 -4.27
C ASN A 38 38.15 -5.80 -4.71
N ALA A 39 37.67 -4.55 -4.72
CA ALA A 39 38.48 -3.40 -5.09
C ALA A 39 39.69 -3.25 -4.17
N MET A 40 39.51 -3.41 -2.85
CA MET A 40 40.60 -3.31 -1.86
C MET A 40 41.65 -4.43 -2.03
N SER A 41 41.19 -5.68 -2.27
CA SER A 41 42.12 -6.81 -2.49
C SER A 41 42.98 -6.61 -3.75
N VAL A 42 42.37 -6.13 -4.84
CA VAL A 42 43.10 -5.81 -6.07
C VAL A 42 44.04 -4.64 -5.89
N THR A 43 43.62 -3.62 -5.13
CA THR A 43 44.47 -2.45 -4.81
C THR A 43 45.71 -2.85 -4.02
N ILE A 44 45.55 -3.62 -2.95
CA ILE A 44 46.68 -4.12 -2.14
C ILE A 44 47.63 -4.98 -2.98
N ALA A 45 47.09 -5.83 -3.86
CA ALA A 45 47.93 -6.68 -4.71
C ALA A 45 48.72 -5.90 -5.76
N ARG A 46 48.23 -4.72 -6.18
CA ARG A 46 48.92 -3.89 -7.20
C ARG A 46 49.77 -2.77 -6.62
N THR A 47 49.51 -2.38 -5.38
CA THR A 47 50.34 -1.32 -4.75
C THR A 47 51.66 -1.88 -4.28
N HIS A 48 52.71 -1.12 -4.54
CA HIS A 48 54.08 -1.40 -3.99
C HIS A 48 54.39 -0.53 -2.75
N GLU A 49 53.40 0.31 -2.36
CA GLU A 49 53.56 1.22 -1.24
C GLU A 49 53.20 0.53 0.08
N LYS A 50 53.95 0.88 1.14
CA LYS A 50 53.73 0.35 2.49
C LYS A 50 52.75 1.19 3.31
N THR A 51 52.34 2.32 2.80
CA THR A 51 51.46 3.29 3.48
C THR A 51 50.32 3.72 2.55
N ILE A 52 49.23 4.23 3.15
CA ILE A 52 48.10 4.79 2.39
C ILE A 52 48.56 6.13 1.80
N THR A 53 48.59 6.19 0.47
CA THR A 53 48.91 7.41 -0.30
C THR A 53 47.70 7.84 -1.14
N PRO A 54 47.70 9.05 -1.68
CA PRO A 54 46.64 9.46 -2.65
C PRO A 54 46.54 8.51 -3.84
N ASP A 55 47.68 7.95 -4.30
CA ASP A 55 47.72 7.00 -5.41
C ASP A 55 47.05 5.67 -5.05
N THR A 56 47.23 5.20 -3.80
CA THR A 56 46.52 4.01 -3.30
C THR A 56 45.01 4.20 -3.29
N VAL A 57 44.55 5.41 -2.89
CA VAL A 57 43.11 5.75 -2.90
C VAL A 57 42.58 5.88 -4.32
N ALA A 58 43.37 6.50 -5.23
CA ALA A 58 42.99 6.61 -6.64
C ALA A 58 42.85 5.22 -7.29
N LEU A 59 43.80 4.31 -7.02
CA LEU A 59 43.79 2.95 -7.49
C LEU A 59 42.57 2.16 -6.95
N LEU A 60 42.22 2.35 -5.65
CA LEU A 60 41.01 1.77 -5.08
C LEU A 60 39.75 2.25 -5.85
N ARG A 61 39.65 3.54 -6.07
CA ARG A 61 38.50 4.13 -6.79
C ARG A 61 38.37 3.63 -8.23
N GLU A 62 39.50 3.40 -8.90
CA GLU A 62 39.54 2.83 -10.24
C GLU A 62 38.99 1.38 -10.26
N ASN A 63 39.37 0.58 -9.27
CA ASN A 63 38.96 -0.82 -9.15
C ASN A 63 37.52 -1.02 -8.68
N LEU A 64 36.83 0.03 -8.20
CA LEU A 64 35.39 -0.06 -7.85
C LEU A 64 34.53 -0.19 -9.08
N THR A 65 33.60 -1.17 -9.04
CA THR A 65 32.65 -1.42 -10.13
C THR A 65 31.40 -0.54 -10.04
N ILE A 66 31.02 -0.15 -8.82
CA ILE A 66 29.85 0.71 -8.57
C ILE A 66 30.24 2.18 -8.70
N PRO A 67 29.79 2.90 -9.76
CA PRO A 67 30.27 4.28 -10.02
C PRO A 67 30.00 5.25 -8.86
N LEU A 68 28.89 5.06 -8.15
CA LEU A 68 28.48 5.91 -7.02
C LEU A 68 29.45 5.85 -5.85
N LEU A 69 30.24 4.79 -5.72
CA LEU A 69 31.22 4.61 -4.64
C LEU A 69 32.55 5.33 -4.93
N LYS A 70 32.86 5.62 -6.18
CA LYS A 70 34.16 6.16 -6.58
C LYS A 70 34.51 7.47 -5.90
N ASP A 71 33.54 8.35 -5.71
CA ASP A 71 33.74 9.66 -5.08
C ASP A 71 33.60 9.64 -3.56
N SER A 72 32.90 8.62 -3.02
CA SER A 72 32.56 8.53 -1.60
C SER A 72 33.42 7.53 -0.82
N THR A 73 34.43 6.91 -1.45
CA THR A 73 35.25 5.87 -0.83
C THR A 73 36.61 6.41 -0.40
N TYR A 74 37.03 6.01 0.80
CA TYR A 74 38.35 6.29 1.38
C TYR A 74 38.92 5.06 2.10
N ILE A 75 40.23 5.05 2.36
CA ILE A 75 40.92 4.02 3.12
C ILE A 75 41.34 4.61 4.47
N SER A 76 41.17 3.82 5.53
CA SER A 76 41.62 4.19 6.87
C SER A 76 42.34 3.04 7.54
N TYR A 77 43.34 3.37 8.37
CA TYR A 77 43.94 2.43 9.28
C TYR A 77 42.98 2.01 10.40
N CYS A 78 43.01 0.75 10.77
CA CYS A 78 42.21 0.20 11.86
C CYS A 78 43.01 0.24 13.17
N LEU A 79 42.41 0.81 14.21
CA LEU A 79 42.95 0.68 15.55
C LEU A 79 42.44 -0.61 16.19
N PRO A 80 43.27 -1.30 17.03
CA PRO A 80 42.84 -2.48 17.74
C PRO A 80 41.57 -2.20 18.57
N GLY A 81 40.48 -2.95 18.33
CA GLY A 81 39.22 -2.79 19.02
C GLY A 81 38.25 -1.79 18.39
N ASP A 82 38.57 -1.15 17.29
CA ASP A 82 37.69 -0.20 16.63
C ASP A 82 36.54 -0.93 15.91
N LYS A 83 35.31 -0.56 16.29
CA LYS A 83 34.10 -1.09 15.63
C LYS A 83 33.84 -0.35 14.33
N PRO A 84 33.66 -1.05 13.21
CA PRO A 84 33.41 -0.39 11.94
C PRO A 84 32.14 0.46 12.00
N LYS A 85 32.23 1.74 11.66
CA LYS A 85 31.09 2.66 11.52
C LYS A 85 30.72 2.76 10.04
N GLY A 86 29.47 2.49 9.72
CA GLY A 86 28.97 2.63 8.34
C GLY A 86 29.15 1.37 7.48
N ILE A 87 29.38 1.58 6.18
CA ILE A 87 29.60 0.52 5.19
C ILE A 87 31.11 0.47 4.91
N CYS A 88 31.74 -0.67 5.20
CA CYS A 88 33.15 -0.84 5.00
C CYS A 88 33.49 -2.25 4.53
N SER A 89 34.71 -2.41 4.00
CA SER A 89 35.28 -3.71 3.67
C SER A 89 35.64 -4.50 4.94
N ASP A 90 35.97 -5.76 4.74
CA ASP A 90 36.70 -6.54 5.74
C ASP A 90 38.08 -5.93 6.00
N THR A 91 38.67 -6.29 7.15
CA THR A 91 40.01 -5.86 7.48
C THR A 91 41.03 -6.58 6.59
N MET A 92 41.93 -5.82 5.99
CA MET A 92 43.02 -6.34 5.17
C MET A 92 44.35 -5.78 5.66
N PHE A 93 45.44 -6.43 5.30
CA PHE A 93 46.77 -5.99 5.70
C PHE A 93 47.48 -5.26 4.56
N LEU A 94 47.96 -4.07 4.84
CA LEU A 94 48.87 -3.34 3.98
C LEU A 94 50.24 -3.29 4.71
N ASP A 95 51.18 -4.11 4.27
CA ASP A 95 52.43 -4.41 4.99
C ASP A 95 52.11 -4.94 6.39
N ASN A 96 52.39 -4.20 7.44
CA ASN A 96 52.12 -4.57 8.85
C ASN A 96 50.95 -3.85 9.49
N ALA A 97 50.20 -3.06 8.73
CA ALA A 97 49.07 -2.28 9.23
C ALA A 97 47.72 -2.85 8.76
N GLU A 98 46.79 -2.92 9.68
CA GLU A 98 45.40 -3.25 9.35
C GLU A 98 44.71 -2.04 8.72
N VAL A 99 44.09 -2.26 7.58
CA VAL A 99 43.35 -1.21 6.82
C VAL A 99 41.97 -1.68 6.40
N ARG A 100 41.08 -0.73 6.28
CA ARG A 100 39.73 -0.94 5.71
C ARG A 100 39.40 0.17 4.73
N SER A 101 38.67 -0.18 3.70
CA SER A 101 38.00 0.82 2.85
C SER A 101 36.59 1.10 3.39
N TYR A 102 36.23 2.36 3.41
CA TYR A 102 34.93 2.87 3.87
C TYR A 102 34.21 3.56 2.73
N ALA A 103 32.89 3.35 2.64
CA ALA A 103 32.03 4.11 1.74
C ALA A 103 31.13 5.05 2.57
N ASP A 104 31.29 6.36 2.36
CA ASP A 104 30.42 7.39 2.93
C ASP A 104 29.20 7.57 2.03
N VAL A 105 28.22 6.67 2.20
CA VAL A 105 27.00 6.64 1.39
C VAL A 105 25.77 6.76 2.27
N SER A 106 24.84 7.61 1.85
CA SER A 106 23.57 7.81 2.52
C SER A 106 22.65 6.59 2.33
N PHE A 107 21.64 6.47 3.21
CA PHE A 107 20.58 5.48 3.05
C PHE A 107 19.91 5.56 1.66
N ALA A 108 19.64 6.80 1.19
CA ALA A 108 19.03 7.04 -0.11
C ALA A 108 19.90 6.54 -1.28
N SER A 109 21.22 6.70 -1.17
CA SER A 109 22.18 6.21 -2.16
C SER A 109 22.19 4.68 -2.24
N VAL A 110 22.22 4.00 -1.10
CA VAL A 110 22.14 2.52 -1.03
C VAL A 110 20.82 2.03 -1.59
N PHE A 111 19.71 2.69 -1.23
CA PHE A 111 18.39 2.38 -1.77
C PHE A 111 18.28 2.67 -3.27
N GLY A 112 19.06 3.65 -3.78
CA GLY A 112 19.19 3.95 -5.20
C GLY A 112 19.74 2.77 -6.01
N ILE A 113 20.72 2.06 -5.46
CA ILE A 113 21.38 0.87 -6.06
C ILE A 113 20.52 -0.40 -5.91
N ALA A 114 19.64 -0.43 -4.90
CA ALA A 114 18.81 -1.60 -4.61
C ALA A 114 17.86 -1.93 -5.79
N ASP A 115 17.66 -3.22 -6.04
CA ASP A 115 16.67 -3.68 -7.03
C ASP A 115 15.25 -3.39 -6.53
N LYS A 116 14.56 -2.48 -7.22
CA LYS A 116 13.21 -2.01 -6.87
C LYS A 116 12.09 -2.78 -7.57
N ARG A 117 12.43 -3.73 -8.45
CA ARG A 117 11.43 -4.40 -9.30
C ARG A 117 10.35 -5.10 -8.47
N MET A 118 10.75 -5.89 -7.49
CA MET A 118 9.81 -6.63 -6.64
C MET A 118 8.96 -5.73 -5.72
N PRO A 119 9.55 -4.79 -4.93
CA PRO A 119 8.74 -3.89 -4.09
C PRO A 119 7.75 -3.06 -4.91
N VAL A 120 8.15 -2.56 -6.07
CA VAL A 120 7.28 -1.78 -6.96
C VAL A 120 6.16 -2.65 -7.53
N ALA A 121 6.45 -3.88 -7.96
CA ALA A 121 5.45 -4.81 -8.48
C ALA A 121 4.36 -5.12 -7.44
N PHE A 122 4.73 -5.42 -6.19
CA PHE A 122 3.77 -5.66 -5.12
C PHE A 122 2.94 -4.42 -4.77
N SER A 123 3.56 -3.23 -4.78
CA SER A 123 2.86 -1.97 -4.52
C SER A 123 1.84 -1.66 -5.62
N LEU A 124 2.20 -1.83 -6.89
CA LEU A 124 1.30 -1.66 -8.03
C LEU A 124 0.14 -2.65 -7.98
N LEU A 125 0.42 -3.92 -7.66
CA LEU A 125 -0.62 -4.94 -7.53
C LEU A 125 -1.61 -4.61 -6.40
N ALA A 126 -1.13 -4.10 -5.28
CA ALA A 126 -1.97 -3.63 -4.18
C ALA A 126 -2.89 -2.47 -4.59
N LEU A 127 -2.35 -1.49 -5.34
CA LEU A 127 -3.12 -0.37 -5.87
C LEU A 127 -4.17 -0.81 -6.89
N LEU A 128 -3.81 -1.69 -7.82
CA LEU A 128 -4.76 -2.24 -8.80
C LEU A 128 -5.89 -3.02 -8.12
N TRP A 129 -5.56 -3.82 -7.10
CA TRP A 129 -6.56 -4.54 -6.32
C TRP A 129 -7.51 -3.59 -5.58
N MET A 130 -6.98 -2.52 -5.00
CA MET A 130 -7.77 -1.50 -4.30
C MET A 130 -8.72 -0.78 -5.26
N LEU A 131 -8.23 -0.35 -6.43
CA LEU A 131 -9.05 0.28 -7.48
C LEU A 131 -10.14 -0.68 -7.99
N GLY A 132 -9.78 -1.92 -8.29
CA GLY A 132 -10.72 -2.95 -8.73
C GLY A 132 -11.81 -3.21 -7.71
N SER A 133 -11.47 -3.29 -6.42
CA SER A 133 -12.45 -3.50 -5.35
C SER A 133 -13.44 -2.33 -5.21
N VAL A 134 -12.98 -1.08 -5.37
CA VAL A 134 -13.84 0.12 -5.35
C VAL A 134 -14.77 0.18 -6.56
N LEU A 135 -14.27 -0.13 -7.75
CA LEU A 135 -15.08 -0.13 -8.98
C LEU A 135 -16.18 -1.21 -8.95
N LEU A 136 -15.84 -2.41 -8.44
CA LEU A 136 -16.81 -3.50 -8.33
C LEU A 136 -17.90 -3.22 -7.27
N THR A 137 -17.55 -2.52 -6.18
CA THR A 137 -18.54 -2.12 -5.16
C THR A 137 -19.47 -1.01 -5.67
N LYS A 138 -18.95 -0.03 -6.40
CA LYS A 138 -19.77 1.03 -7.03
C LYS A 138 -20.75 0.45 -8.07
N LYS A 139 -20.33 -0.57 -8.84
CA LYS A 139 -21.17 -1.20 -9.85
C LYS A 139 -22.38 -1.95 -9.26
N LYS A 140 -22.28 -2.43 -8.01
CA LYS A 140 -23.40 -3.10 -7.32
C LYS A 140 -24.46 -2.14 -6.75
N GLN A 141 -24.11 -0.87 -6.48
CA GLN A 141 -25.03 0.11 -5.90
C GLN A 141 -25.70 1.04 -6.93
N GLY A 142 -25.12 1.20 -8.12
CA GLY A 142 -25.56 2.22 -9.09
C GLY A 142 -26.81 1.90 -9.92
N PRO A 143 -26.95 0.72 -10.55
CA PRO A 143 -28.02 0.53 -11.54
C PRO A 143 -29.42 0.31 -10.94
N ALA A 144 -29.52 -0.28 -9.75
CA ALA A 144 -30.83 -0.59 -9.17
C ALA A 144 -31.53 0.65 -8.57
N LEU A 145 -30.78 1.55 -7.94
CA LEU A 145 -31.32 2.84 -7.46
C LEU A 145 -31.66 3.81 -8.62
N ALA A 146 -30.97 3.70 -9.76
CA ALA A 146 -31.26 4.48 -10.95
C ALA A 146 -32.55 4.02 -11.67
N GLN A 147 -33.03 2.80 -11.45
CA GLN A 147 -34.24 2.23 -12.06
C GLN A 147 -35.50 2.41 -11.21
N LEU A 148 -35.40 3.05 -10.04
CA LEU A 148 -36.57 3.37 -9.22
C LEU A 148 -37.50 4.32 -9.95
N THR A 149 -38.81 4.01 -9.94
CA THR A 149 -39.83 4.95 -10.40
C THR A 149 -39.84 6.22 -9.53
N PRO A 150 -40.34 7.36 -10.01
CA PRO A 150 -40.36 8.60 -9.22
C PRO A 150 -40.99 8.43 -7.83
N MET A 151 -42.10 7.68 -7.74
CA MET A 151 -42.74 7.39 -6.45
C MET A 151 -41.92 6.49 -5.54
N GLN A 152 -41.27 5.47 -6.09
CA GLN A 152 -40.35 4.61 -5.32
C GLN A 152 -39.17 5.39 -4.80
N ARG A 153 -38.62 6.30 -5.59
CA ARG A 153 -37.51 7.17 -5.20
C ARG A 153 -37.94 8.11 -4.07
N GLN A 154 -39.10 8.75 -4.19
CA GLN A 154 -39.64 9.63 -3.17
C GLN A 154 -39.82 8.88 -1.83
N LEU A 155 -40.39 7.67 -1.85
CA LEU A 155 -40.55 6.83 -0.67
C LEU A 155 -39.19 6.42 -0.07
N PHE A 156 -38.24 6.09 -0.91
CA PHE A 156 -36.90 5.73 -0.47
C PHE A 156 -36.17 6.92 0.19
N ASP A 157 -36.26 8.10 -0.38
CA ASP A 157 -35.71 9.35 0.16
C ASP A 157 -36.37 9.72 1.50
N MET A 158 -37.67 9.48 1.66
CA MET A 158 -38.34 9.64 2.95
C MET A 158 -37.78 8.71 4.03
N PHE A 159 -37.49 7.45 3.72
CA PHE A 159 -36.85 6.53 4.63
C PHE A 159 -35.44 6.98 5.02
N LEU A 160 -34.68 7.53 4.06
CA LEU A 160 -33.33 8.02 4.31
C LEU A 160 -33.31 9.31 5.16
N SER A 161 -34.35 10.14 5.07
CA SER A 161 -34.48 11.38 5.85
C SER A 161 -35.08 11.15 7.24
N SER A 162 -35.70 10.02 7.50
CA SER A 162 -36.18 9.63 8.84
C SER A 162 -35.01 9.30 9.76
N THR A 163 -35.04 9.79 11.00
CA THR A 163 -33.97 9.63 11.99
C THR A 163 -33.68 8.16 12.31
N ASP A 164 -34.74 7.33 12.37
CA ASP A 164 -34.62 5.90 12.71
C ASP A 164 -34.83 4.97 11.51
N GLY A 165 -34.99 5.53 10.32
CA GLY A 165 -35.34 4.79 9.12
C GLY A 165 -36.75 4.16 9.18
N GLU A 166 -37.60 4.59 10.12
CA GLU A 166 -38.97 4.11 10.31
C GLU A 166 -39.95 5.16 9.81
N LEU A 167 -41.00 4.70 9.14
CA LEU A 167 -42.13 5.51 8.68
C LEU A 167 -43.43 4.80 9.01
N SER A 168 -44.37 5.53 9.57
CA SER A 168 -45.70 5.02 9.78
C SER A 168 -46.46 4.96 8.46
N LYS A 169 -47.48 4.10 8.39
CA LYS A 169 -48.37 3.98 7.23
C LYS A 169 -49.06 5.30 6.89
N GLU A 170 -49.49 6.03 7.93
CA GLU A 170 -50.18 7.32 7.78
C GLU A 170 -49.25 8.40 7.23
N GLU A 171 -48.00 8.49 7.72
CA GLU A 171 -46.99 9.44 7.23
C GLU A 171 -46.72 9.21 5.74
N ILE A 172 -46.53 7.96 5.32
CA ILE A 172 -46.30 7.62 3.92
C ILE A 172 -47.51 7.98 3.05
N CYS A 173 -48.71 7.63 3.51
CA CYS A 173 -49.92 7.90 2.75
C CYS A 173 -50.20 9.40 2.62
N ASN A 174 -50.00 10.17 3.68
CA ASN A 174 -50.21 11.63 3.67
C ASN A 174 -49.16 12.34 2.79
N ALA A 175 -47.94 11.86 2.76
CA ALA A 175 -46.90 12.45 1.92
C ALA A 175 -47.04 12.12 0.44
N LEU A 176 -47.38 10.86 0.11
CA LEU A 176 -47.43 10.41 -1.30
C LEU A 176 -48.80 10.62 -1.93
N TRP A 177 -49.90 10.56 -1.17
CA TRP A 177 -51.26 10.62 -1.66
C TRP A 177 -52.18 11.52 -0.78
N PRO A 178 -51.90 12.80 -0.61
CA PRO A 178 -52.66 13.69 0.30
C PRO A 178 -54.16 13.86 -0.08
N LYS A 179 -54.56 13.52 -1.32
CA LYS A 179 -55.93 13.69 -1.84
C LYS A 179 -56.68 12.38 -2.03
N LYS A 180 -56.07 11.23 -1.73
CA LYS A 180 -56.69 9.92 -1.99
C LYS A 180 -57.21 9.29 -0.71
N PRO A 181 -58.53 9.05 -0.58
CA PRO A 181 -59.08 8.30 0.55
C PRO A 181 -58.63 6.83 0.43
N GLN A 182 -58.07 6.27 1.50
CA GLN A 182 -57.64 4.88 1.65
C GLN A 182 -56.67 4.36 0.56
N PRO A 183 -55.39 4.83 0.54
CA PRO A 183 -54.42 4.38 -0.46
C PRO A 183 -53.73 3.04 -0.10
N ASP A 184 -54.34 2.22 0.76
CA ASP A 184 -53.74 1.02 1.36
C ASP A 184 -53.18 0.03 0.32
N GLU A 185 -54.01 -0.37 -0.64
CA GLU A 185 -53.58 -1.29 -1.71
C GLU A 185 -52.46 -0.72 -2.57
N THR A 186 -52.50 0.59 -2.83
CA THR A 186 -51.48 1.29 -3.59
C THR A 186 -50.16 1.33 -2.81
N LEU A 187 -50.21 1.53 -1.49
CA LEU A 187 -49.06 1.51 -0.60
C LEU A 187 -48.41 0.10 -0.55
N TYR A 188 -49.23 -0.95 -0.36
CA TYR A 188 -48.72 -2.32 -0.33
C TYR A 188 -48.03 -2.70 -1.65
N SER A 189 -48.62 -2.32 -2.79
CA SER A 189 -48.01 -2.54 -4.11
C SER A 189 -46.71 -1.78 -4.25
N LEU A 190 -46.64 -0.49 -3.86
CA LEU A 190 -45.43 0.33 -3.92
C LEU A 190 -44.33 -0.24 -3.05
N ILE A 191 -44.62 -0.64 -1.80
CA ILE A 191 -43.65 -1.26 -0.88
C ILE A 191 -43.12 -2.58 -1.45
N ARG A 192 -44.01 -3.41 -2.02
CA ARG A 192 -43.63 -4.69 -2.64
C ARG A 192 -42.66 -4.48 -3.81
N HIS A 193 -42.94 -3.54 -4.67
CA HIS A 193 -42.09 -3.20 -5.81
C HIS A 193 -40.77 -2.58 -5.35
N LEU A 194 -40.81 -1.71 -4.34
CA LEU A 194 -39.60 -1.10 -3.79
C LEU A 194 -38.69 -2.18 -3.13
N LYS A 195 -39.27 -3.13 -2.37
CA LYS A 195 -38.53 -4.28 -1.82
C LYS A 195 -37.84 -5.06 -2.93
N ALA A 196 -38.51 -5.38 -4.01
CA ALA A 196 -37.94 -6.11 -5.13
C ALA A 196 -36.83 -5.31 -5.83
N SER A 197 -36.97 -4.00 -5.95
CA SER A 197 -35.96 -3.12 -6.55
C SER A 197 -34.74 -2.93 -5.65
N LEU A 198 -34.90 -3.01 -4.34
CA LEU A 198 -33.81 -2.88 -3.37
C LEU A 198 -33.07 -4.21 -3.11
N ASP A 199 -33.59 -5.33 -3.60
CA ASP A 199 -32.94 -6.63 -3.46
C ASP A 199 -31.56 -6.62 -4.15
N GLY A 200 -30.53 -6.97 -3.39
CA GLY A 200 -29.15 -6.89 -3.86
C GLY A 200 -28.48 -5.51 -3.74
N CYS A 201 -29.19 -4.44 -3.33
CA CYS A 201 -28.63 -3.09 -3.15
C CYS A 201 -28.09 -2.81 -1.73
N GLY A 202 -28.20 -3.79 -0.82
CA GLY A 202 -27.74 -3.63 0.56
C GLY A 202 -28.76 -2.93 1.47
N TYR A 203 -30.00 -2.78 1.01
CA TYR A 203 -31.12 -2.28 1.81
C TYR A 203 -32.24 -3.31 1.85
N GLU A 204 -32.95 -3.35 2.99
CA GLU A 204 -34.08 -4.22 3.23
C GLU A 204 -35.19 -3.44 3.93
N ILE A 205 -36.45 -3.61 3.49
CA ILE A 205 -37.60 -3.00 4.14
C ILE A 205 -38.30 -4.07 5.00
N GLU A 206 -38.29 -3.87 6.29
CA GLU A 206 -39.02 -4.69 7.27
C GLU A 206 -40.41 -4.10 7.52
N THR A 207 -41.45 -4.97 7.64
CA THR A 207 -42.78 -4.57 8.04
C THR A 207 -42.91 -4.76 9.54
N ARG A 208 -43.22 -3.72 10.29
CA ARG A 208 -43.54 -3.77 11.72
C ARG A 208 -45.05 -3.69 11.93
N ARG A 209 -45.61 -4.76 12.45
CA ARG A 209 -47.06 -4.82 12.72
C ARG A 209 -47.47 -3.72 13.69
N GLY A 210 -48.49 -2.92 13.32
CA GLY A 210 -49.01 -1.84 14.16
C GLY A 210 -48.20 -0.54 14.17
N VAL A 211 -46.99 -0.51 13.59
CA VAL A 211 -46.12 0.67 13.56
C VAL A 211 -45.93 1.22 12.14
N GLY A 212 -45.56 0.38 11.18
CA GLY A 212 -45.30 0.81 9.81
C GLY A 212 -44.19 0.01 9.13
N TYR A 213 -43.25 0.71 8.49
CA TYR A 213 -42.16 0.12 7.72
C TYR A 213 -40.81 0.70 8.17
N ARG A 214 -39.80 -0.13 8.15
CA ARG A 214 -38.43 0.28 8.51
C ARG A 214 -37.44 -0.09 7.41
N LEU A 215 -36.61 0.87 7.01
CA LEU A 215 -35.49 0.63 6.12
C LEU A 215 -34.26 0.21 6.94
N LYS A 216 -33.70 -0.95 6.64
CA LYS A 216 -32.50 -1.49 7.28
C LYS A 216 -31.38 -1.62 6.25
N LYS A 217 -30.19 -1.24 6.62
CA LYS A 217 -29.00 -1.47 5.80
C LYS A 217 -28.45 -2.85 6.14
N ARG A 218 -28.33 -3.71 5.12
CA ARG A 218 -27.90 -5.09 5.23
C ARG A 218 -26.37 -5.22 5.29
#